data_698e04f1a3a104296f71858f37edda4a
#
_entry.id   698e04f1a3a104296f71858f37edda4a
#
_cell.length_a   1.000
_cell.length_b   1.000
_cell.length_c   1.000
_cell.angle_alpha   90.00
_cell.angle_beta   90.00
_cell.angle_gamma   90.00
#
_symmetry.space_group_name_H-M   'P 1'
#
loop_
_entity.id
_entity.type
_entity.pdbx_description
1 polymer ?
#
loop_
_entity_poly.entity_id
_entity_poly.type
_entity_poly.pdbx_seq_one_letter_code
_entity_poly.pdbx_strand_id
1 'polypeptide(L)' 'MTEKELDLLLDTCLLAGKIMMESNAEMYRVEDTMSRIALASGNYRLVSYVTQTGLFIGLDRTSTI' A
#
# COMPACT_ATOMS: atom_id res chain seq x y z
N MET A 1 -12.04 -4.51 10.90
CA MET A 1 -11.06 -3.40 11.05
C MET A 1 -11.81 -2.08 11.11
N THR A 2 -11.48 -1.25 12.09
CA THR A 2 -12.14 0.05 12.22
C THR A 2 -11.62 1.03 11.18
N GLU A 3 -12.36 2.11 10.99
CA GLU A 3 -11.94 3.18 10.08
C GLU A 3 -10.59 3.76 10.47
N LYS A 4 -10.37 3.90 11.77
CA LYS A 4 -9.10 4.39 12.31
C LYS A 4 -7.95 3.45 12.00
N GLU A 5 -8.20 2.15 12.08
CA GLU A 5 -7.21 1.15 11.74
C GLU A 5 -6.92 1.13 10.24
N LEU A 6 -7.92 1.37 9.41
CA LEU A 6 -7.74 1.47 7.97
C LEU A 6 -6.87 2.67 7.61
N ASP A 7 -7.10 3.81 8.25
CA ASP A 7 -6.27 4.99 8.05
C ASP A 7 -4.83 4.72 8.43
N LEU A 8 -4.62 4.03 9.55
CA LEU A 8 -3.28 3.68 9.99
C LEU A 8 -2.60 2.73 9.01
N LEU A 9 -3.34 1.78 8.47
CA LEU A 9 -2.81 0.86 7.48
C LEU A 9 -2.39 1.59 6.21
N LEU A 10 -3.23 2.51 5.72
CA LEU A 10 -2.90 3.32 4.57
C LEU A 10 -1.66 4.18 4.81
N ASP A 11 -1.57 4.79 5.96
CA ASP A 11 -0.41 5.60 6.33
C ASP A 11 0.86 4.76 6.37
N THR A 12 0.77 3.54 6.89
CA THR A 12 1.91 2.62 6.94
C THR A 12 2.37 2.24 5.54
N CYS A 13 1.43 1.93 4.66
CA CYS A 13 1.75 1.59 3.27
C CYS A 13 2.38 2.77 2.55
N LEU A 14 1.82 3.97 2.73
CA LEU A 14 2.35 5.17 2.10
C LEU A 14 3.77 5.48 2.58
N LEU A 15 4.00 5.34 3.88
CA LEU A 15 5.32 5.59 4.45
C LEU A 15 6.35 4.59 3.90
N ALA A 16 5.99 3.31 3.86
CA ALA A 16 6.87 2.29 3.32
C ALA A 16 7.21 2.57 1.86
N GLY A 17 6.20 2.89 1.06
CA GLY A 17 6.40 3.22 -0.34
C GLY A 17 7.27 4.44 -0.53
N LYS A 18 7.05 5.47 0.26
CA LYS A 18 7.83 6.70 0.19
C LYS A 18 9.30 6.46 0.52
N ILE A 19 9.56 5.69 1.57
CA ILE A 19 10.94 5.36 1.95
C ILE A 19 11.63 4.59 0.83
N MET A 20 10.94 3.62 0.24
CA MET A 20 11.50 2.84 -0.86
C MET A 20 11.80 3.71 -2.08
N MET A 21 10.91 4.64 -2.41
CA MET A 21 11.13 5.55 -3.53
C MET A 21 12.32 6.46 -3.29
N GLU A 22 12.48 6.94 -2.08
CA GLU A 22 13.63 7.76 -1.70
C GLU A 22 14.93 6.98 -1.76
N SER A 23 14.85 5.65 -1.63
CA SER A 23 15.99 4.76 -1.73
C SER A 23 16.23 4.25 -3.15
N ASN A 24 15.56 4.81 -4.14
CA ASN A 24 15.67 4.44 -5.54
C ASN A 24 15.24 3.00 -5.83
N ALA A 25 14.29 2.48 -5.07
CA ALA A 25 13.73 1.16 -5.34
C ALA A 25 12.94 1.19 -6.65
N GLU A 26 12.91 0.06 -7.33
CA GLU A 26 12.12 -0.07 -8.54
C GLU A 26 10.63 -0.01 -8.23
N MET A 27 9.86 0.61 -9.10
CA MET A 27 8.43 0.85 -8.87
C MET A 27 7.65 -0.43 -8.57
N TYR A 28 7.92 -1.51 -9.29
CA TYR A 28 7.20 -2.76 -9.05
C TYR A 28 7.49 -3.34 -7.67
N ARG A 29 8.67 -3.10 -7.13
CA ARG A 29 9.02 -3.55 -5.78
C ARG A 29 8.32 -2.73 -4.72
N VAL A 30 8.14 -1.44 -4.97
CA VAL A 30 7.38 -0.56 -4.09
C VAL A 30 5.93 -1.05 -4.01
N GLU A 31 5.33 -1.29 -5.16
CA GLU A 31 3.95 -1.78 -5.22
C GLU A 31 3.79 -3.15 -4.56
N ASP A 32 4.73 -4.05 -4.80
CA ASP A 32 4.69 -5.38 -4.21
C ASP A 32 4.78 -5.31 -2.68
N THR A 33 5.68 -4.50 -2.16
CA THR A 33 5.85 -4.35 -0.71
C THR A 33 4.59 -3.81 -0.06
N MET A 34 3.99 -2.77 -0.64
CA MET A 34 2.76 -2.21 -0.10
C MET A 34 1.62 -3.22 -0.13
N SER A 35 1.52 -4.00 -1.22
CA SER A 35 0.49 -5.04 -1.33
C SER A 35 0.65 -6.11 -0.26
N ARG A 36 1.86 -6.52 0.03
CA ARG A 36 2.14 -7.52 1.07
C ARG A 36 1.77 -7.01 2.45
N ILE A 37 2.05 -5.74 2.73
CA ILE A 37 1.67 -5.12 4.00
C ILE A 37 0.15 -5.13 4.16
N ALA A 38 -0.57 -4.75 3.12
CA ALA A 38 -2.02 -4.70 3.17
C ALA A 38 -2.64 -6.09 3.38
N LEU A 39 -2.14 -7.09 2.67
CA LEU A 39 -2.63 -8.46 2.81
C LEU A 39 -2.35 -9.03 4.20
N ALA A 40 -1.16 -8.79 4.71
CA ALA A 40 -0.77 -9.29 6.03
C ALA A 40 -1.58 -8.66 7.15
N SER A 41 -2.03 -7.42 6.97
CA SER A 41 -2.71 -6.67 8.01
C SER A 41 -4.20 -6.97 8.13
N GLY A 42 -4.85 -7.50 7.13
CA GLY A 42 -6.28 -7.74 7.25
C GLY A 42 -6.94 -8.22 5.98
N ASN A 43 -6.17 -8.85 5.13
CA ASN A 43 -6.72 -9.43 3.91
C ASN A 43 -7.33 -8.38 2.97
N TYR A 44 -6.75 -7.18 2.98
CA TYR A 44 -7.16 -6.13 2.07
C TYR A 44 -6.33 -6.17 0.80
N ARG A 45 -6.98 -5.87 -0.29
CA ARG A 45 -6.32 -5.73 -1.57
C ARG A 45 -5.91 -4.28 -1.74
N LEU A 46 -4.63 -4.04 -1.94
CA LEU A 46 -4.12 -2.70 -2.20
C LEU A 46 -4.15 -2.43 -3.69
N VAL A 47 -4.75 -1.33 -4.05
CA VAL A 47 -4.67 -0.80 -5.41
C VAL A 47 -3.66 0.34 -5.35
N SER A 48 -2.60 0.24 -6.12
CA SER A 48 -1.55 1.24 -6.09
C SER A 48 -1.20 1.73 -7.48
N TYR A 49 -0.75 2.97 -7.53
CA TYR A 49 -0.28 3.59 -8.75
C TYR A 49 0.96 4.39 -8.43
N VAL A 50 2.09 3.93 -8.90
CA VAL A 50 3.39 4.52 -8.57
C VAL A 50 4.00 5.12 -9.82
N THR A 51 4.38 6.38 -9.73
CA THR A 51 5.09 7.09 -10.78
C THR A 51 6.37 7.67 -10.19
N GLN A 52 7.21 8.25 -11.03
CA GLN A 52 8.45 8.88 -10.58
C GLN A 52 8.20 10.07 -9.64
N THR A 53 7.04 10.69 -9.75
CA THR A 53 6.74 11.91 -9.01
C THR A 53 5.59 11.76 -8.03
N GLY A 54 4.95 10.60 -7.97
CA GLY A 54 3.79 10.44 -7.11
C GLY A 54 3.50 9.01 -6.74
N LEU A 55 2.76 8.88 -5.66
CA LEU A 55 2.37 7.59 -5.11
C LEU A 55 0.90 7.70 -4.69
N PHE A 56 0.07 6.85 -5.28
CA PHE A 56 -1.36 6.82 -4.99
C PHE A 56 -1.76 5.42 -4.58
N ILE A 57 -2.49 5.32 -3.48
CA ILE A 57 -2.96 4.01 -3.02
C ILE A 57 -4.42 4.08 -2.59
N GLY A 58 -5.06 2.94 -2.66
CA GLY A 58 -6.39 2.75 -2.14
C GLY A 58 -6.53 1.31 -1.66
N LEU A 59 -7.40 1.08 -0.70
CA LEU A 59 -7.68 -0.24 -0.20
C LEU A 59 -9.02 -0.71 -0.71
N ASP A 60 -9.03 -1.92 -1.23
CA ASP A 60 -10.25 -2.57 -1.64
C ASP A 60 -10.42 -3.83 -0.82
N ARG A 61 -11.65 -4.09 -0.39
CA ARG A 61 -11.92 -5.27 0.39
C ARG A 61 -11.92 -6.48 -0.52
N THR A 62 -11.17 -7.51 -0.13
CA THR A 62 -11.22 -8.75 -0.90
C THR A 62 -12.62 -9.32 -0.81
N SER A 63 -13.20 -9.56 -1.97
CA SER A 63 -14.56 -10.08 -2.03
C SER A 63 -14.54 -11.59 -2.11
N THR A 64 -15.51 -12.21 -1.47
CA THR A 64 -15.70 -13.66 -1.52
C THR A 64 -16.85 -14.07 -2.43
N ILE A 65 -17.28 -13.21 -3.23
CA ILE A 65 -18.39 -13.49 -4.13
C ILE A 65 -18.08 -14.63 -5.08
#